data_6190d11316294100ae6721141b68f32c
#
_entry.id   6190d11316294100ae6721141b68f32c
#
_cell.length_a   1.000
_cell.length_b   1.000
_cell.length_c   1.000
_cell.angle_alpha   90.00
_cell.angle_beta   90.00
_cell.angle_gamma   90.00
#
_symmetry.space_group_name_H-M   'P 1'
#
loop_
_entity.id
_entity.type
_entity.pdbx_description
1 polymer ?
#
loop_
_entity_poly.entity_id
_entity_poly.type
_entity_poly.pdbx_seq_one_letter_code
_entity_poly.pdbx_strand_id
1 'polypeptide(L)'
;RGLYWRATTLDQFDSDRWLENPTPLSTGPARGRLPRDPLLPPRSRNRSSWVRQDVEVIALSDAHVVAAAQPVALDAPQLGRVFQLSDGIVTVQRGLKRGQTYTAYSFAPRPGPAELADVPAAYPDGLERFLDIGRTRVEPFGTPGRDEQVDDLFDDDRYLALWPYEAMWQQARRLRADARTPYGAVVAIETWLRSTGGFAYDESPPATGGVPALAHFVADGKRGYCQHFAGSMALMLRMLGVPARVAAGFTSGTYEDGGWTVTDHNAHAWVEVWFPGYGWLPFDPTPGRGSLAASYSASSTGFNAGDAAGAFGEGAAGQASGGGADQLRLFEQRERLAELQAARGTADEAPSTLWLLLLLVVAAGAAIGAIKLVRRRLRYLTRDPRRLAAAARRELADFLADQGIAVGGSTTPGELRELLRGELGADGRPFAQALAEARFGPPATSAAAAGRARRELRKLLRVLRHRLGRTARLRGLVALKSLRT
;
A
#
# COMPACT_ATOMS: atom_id res chain seq x y z
N ARG A 1 -12.25 -18.14 20.65
CA ARG A 1 -12.17 -16.72 20.25
C ARG A 1 -11.04 -16.58 19.24
N GLY A 2 -11.33 -15.98 18.09
CA GLY A 2 -10.38 -15.87 16.99
C GLY A 2 -9.13 -15.06 17.34
N LEU A 3 -8.00 -15.58 16.96
CA LEU A 3 -6.70 -14.89 17.02
C LEU A 3 -6.21 -14.70 15.58
N TYR A 4 -5.45 -13.63 15.32
CA TYR A 4 -4.72 -13.53 14.06
C TYR A 4 -3.52 -14.46 14.07
N TRP A 5 -3.23 -15.05 12.91
CA TRP A 5 -2.18 -16.02 12.70
C TRP A 5 -0.99 -15.32 12.04
N ARG A 6 0.02 -14.99 12.82
CA ARG A 6 1.20 -14.29 12.33
C ARG A 6 2.17 -15.26 11.67
N ALA A 7 2.60 -14.95 10.48
CA ALA A 7 3.69 -15.60 9.78
C ALA A 7 5.01 -14.82 9.99
N THR A 8 4.98 -13.50 9.79
CA THR A 8 6.16 -12.67 9.86
C THR A 8 5.87 -11.25 10.36
N THR A 9 6.93 -10.47 10.58
CA THR A 9 6.86 -9.02 10.86
C THR A 9 7.78 -8.25 9.94
N LEU A 10 7.35 -7.07 9.53
CA LEU A 10 8.07 -6.13 8.70
C LEU A 10 8.41 -4.93 9.59
N ASP A 11 9.67 -4.79 9.93
CA ASP A 11 10.15 -3.82 10.92
C ASP A 11 10.99 -2.69 10.34
N GLN A 12 11.42 -2.81 9.08
CA GLN A 12 12.15 -1.77 8.38
C GLN A 12 11.26 -1.07 7.36
N PHE A 13 11.15 0.26 7.49
CA PHE A 13 10.51 1.12 6.48
C PHE A 13 11.58 1.74 5.60
N ASP A 14 11.55 1.46 4.30
CA ASP A 14 12.45 2.05 3.32
C ASP A 14 11.75 2.26 1.98
N SER A 15 11.87 3.47 1.44
CA SER A 15 11.41 3.82 0.09
C SER A 15 9.97 3.38 -0.22
N ASP A 16 9.03 3.71 0.67
CA ASP A 16 7.59 3.38 0.59
C ASP A 16 7.26 1.89 0.78
N ARG A 17 8.16 1.13 1.36
CA ARG A 17 7.98 -0.30 1.60
C ARG A 17 8.32 -0.69 3.03
N TRP A 18 7.55 -1.61 3.54
CA TRP A 18 7.87 -2.33 4.75
C TRP A 18 8.57 -3.62 4.41
N LEU A 19 9.71 -3.87 5.02
CA LEU A 19 10.59 -5.00 4.75
C LEU A 19 10.84 -5.80 6.02
N GLU A 20 11.04 -7.09 5.85
CA GLU A 20 11.58 -7.94 6.90
C GLU A 20 13.06 -7.63 7.09
N ASN A 21 13.48 -7.47 8.35
CA ASN A 21 14.88 -7.36 8.71
C ASN A 21 15.21 -8.18 9.96
N PRO A 22 14.85 -9.48 10.01
CA PRO A 22 15.07 -10.29 11.17
C PRO A 22 16.54 -10.66 11.32
N THR A 23 17.01 -10.66 12.56
CA THR A 23 18.35 -11.14 12.90
C THR A 23 18.29 -12.64 13.20
N PRO A 24 19.14 -13.48 12.58
CA PRO A 24 19.26 -14.88 12.95
C PRO A 24 19.73 -15.02 14.40
N LEU A 25 19.01 -15.78 15.21
CA LEU A 25 19.32 -16.02 16.62
C LEU A 25 19.92 -17.41 16.82
N SER A 26 19.25 -18.43 16.30
CA SER A 26 19.73 -19.82 16.45
C SER A 26 19.13 -20.74 15.40
N THR A 27 19.72 -21.91 15.28
CA THR A 27 19.21 -23.04 14.50
C THR A 27 19.14 -24.25 15.39
N GLY A 28 18.00 -24.91 15.43
CA GLY A 28 17.82 -26.04 16.33
C GLY A 28 16.69 -26.97 15.91
N PRO A 29 16.40 -28.02 16.70
CA PRO A 29 15.22 -28.83 16.48
C PRO A 29 13.97 -28.00 16.74
N ALA A 30 12.92 -28.31 15.99
CA ALA A 30 11.62 -27.65 16.15
C ALA A 30 10.89 -28.15 17.44
N ARG A 31 11.56 -28.14 18.56
CA ARG A 31 11.05 -28.68 19.84
C ARG A 31 11.58 -27.92 21.04
N GLY A 32 10.66 -27.55 21.92
CA GLY A 32 10.99 -26.88 23.17
C GLY A 32 10.82 -25.37 23.14
N ARG A 33 11.46 -24.68 24.07
CA ARG A 33 11.39 -23.22 24.16
C ARG A 33 12.19 -22.55 23.04
N LEU A 34 11.64 -21.51 22.48
CA LEU A 34 12.36 -20.61 21.57
C LEU A 34 13.39 -19.76 22.36
N PRO A 35 14.38 -19.18 21.69
CA PRO A 35 15.29 -18.23 22.31
C PRO A 35 14.52 -17.11 23.01
N ARG A 36 15.15 -16.59 24.06
CA ARG A 36 14.55 -15.47 24.79
C ARG A 36 14.52 -14.23 23.87
N ASP A 37 13.32 -13.70 23.64
CA ASP A 37 13.16 -12.37 23.10
C ASP A 37 13.28 -11.36 24.27
N PRO A 38 14.29 -10.46 24.27
CA PRO A 38 14.47 -9.48 25.34
C PRO A 38 13.34 -8.46 25.42
N LEU A 39 12.59 -8.28 24.34
CA LEU A 39 11.44 -7.36 24.25
C LEU A 39 10.17 -7.94 24.85
N LEU A 40 10.14 -9.24 25.20
CA LEU A 40 9.02 -9.85 25.91
C LEU A 40 9.16 -9.72 27.42
N PRO A 41 8.05 -9.41 28.12
CA PRO A 41 8.06 -9.26 29.56
C PRO A 41 8.39 -10.61 30.25
N PRO A 42 8.94 -10.60 31.49
CA PRO A 42 9.30 -11.82 32.23
C PRO A 42 8.15 -12.84 32.34
N ARG A 43 6.91 -12.36 32.46
CA ARG A 43 5.70 -13.22 32.52
C ARG A 43 5.47 -14.05 31.25
N SER A 44 6.04 -13.67 30.11
CA SER A 44 5.98 -14.47 28.87
C SER A 44 6.61 -15.87 29.03
N ARG A 45 7.43 -16.06 30.07
CA ARG A 45 8.06 -17.36 30.38
C ARG A 45 7.15 -18.28 31.20
N ASN A 46 6.04 -17.75 31.75
CA ASN A 46 5.11 -18.54 32.53
C ASN A 46 4.14 -19.28 31.60
N ARG A 47 4.12 -20.60 31.69
CA ARG A 47 3.23 -21.44 30.86
C ARG A 47 1.74 -21.13 31.05
N SER A 48 1.32 -20.62 32.21
CA SER A 48 -0.07 -20.22 32.45
C SER A 48 -0.52 -19.03 31.61
N SER A 49 0.42 -18.26 31.05
CA SER A 49 0.14 -17.14 30.16
C SER A 49 0.22 -17.50 28.65
N TRP A 50 0.38 -18.79 28.34
CA TRP A 50 0.53 -19.26 26.98
C TRP A 50 -0.80 -19.70 26.39
N VAL A 51 -0.98 -19.40 25.12
CA VAL A 51 -2.03 -19.97 24.28
C VAL A 51 -1.43 -21.11 23.46
N ARG A 52 -2.01 -22.30 23.56
CA ARG A 52 -1.64 -23.45 22.73
C ARG A 52 -2.42 -23.42 21.44
N GLN A 53 -1.75 -23.67 20.33
CA GLN A 53 -2.33 -23.80 18.99
C GLN A 53 -1.83 -25.10 18.37
N ASP A 54 -2.73 -25.98 18.01
CA ASP A 54 -2.43 -27.17 17.22
C ASP A 54 -2.77 -26.85 15.76
N VAL A 55 -1.79 -26.92 14.89
CA VAL A 55 -1.88 -26.50 13.49
C VAL A 55 -1.65 -27.69 12.56
N GLU A 56 -2.51 -27.84 11.60
CA GLU A 56 -2.36 -28.72 10.45
C GLU A 56 -2.22 -27.90 9.16
N VAL A 57 -1.18 -28.20 8.39
CA VAL A 57 -0.91 -27.54 7.11
C VAL A 57 -1.66 -28.24 5.99
N ILE A 58 -2.69 -27.60 5.44
CA ILE A 58 -3.52 -28.16 4.37
C ILE A 58 -2.96 -27.81 2.98
N ALA A 59 -2.59 -26.53 2.76
CA ALA A 59 -2.14 -26.06 1.44
C ALA A 59 -1.09 -24.93 1.51
N LEU A 60 -0.68 -24.48 2.71
CA LEU A 60 0.30 -23.41 2.85
C LEU A 60 1.67 -23.87 2.35
N SER A 61 2.25 -23.09 1.43
CA SER A 61 3.61 -23.28 0.93
C SER A 61 4.43 -22.02 1.26
N ASP A 62 4.90 -21.94 2.48
CA ASP A 62 5.68 -20.82 3.01
C ASP A 62 6.80 -21.35 3.92
N ALA A 63 7.88 -20.60 4.06
CA ALA A 63 8.96 -20.94 4.98
C ALA A 63 8.63 -20.59 6.43
N HIS A 64 7.71 -19.67 6.68
CA HIS A 64 7.38 -19.19 8.02
C HIS A 64 6.42 -20.14 8.74
N VAL A 65 6.73 -20.42 9.99
CA VAL A 65 5.86 -21.17 10.90
C VAL A 65 4.80 -20.21 11.45
N VAL A 66 3.56 -20.45 11.10
CA VAL A 66 2.44 -19.58 11.48
C VAL A 66 2.03 -19.85 12.93
N ALA A 67 1.87 -18.79 13.72
CA ALA A 67 1.40 -18.90 15.10
C ALA A 67 0.66 -17.60 15.51
N ALA A 68 -0.20 -17.68 16.51
CA ALA A 68 -0.83 -16.49 17.05
C ALA A 68 0.17 -15.66 17.88
N ALA A 69 0.02 -14.34 17.85
CA ALA A 69 0.77 -13.41 18.71
C ALA A 69 2.31 -13.66 18.75
N GLN A 70 2.88 -13.87 19.95
CA GLN A 70 4.32 -14.01 20.17
C GLN A 70 4.66 -15.48 20.48
N PRO A 71 5.17 -16.29 19.54
CA PRO A 71 5.58 -17.66 19.79
C PRO A 71 6.72 -17.68 20.82
N VAL A 72 6.62 -18.58 21.83
CA VAL A 72 7.59 -18.75 22.90
C VAL A 72 8.07 -20.20 23.03
N ALA A 73 7.36 -21.15 22.47
CA ALA A 73 7.76 -22.54 22.35
C ALA A 73 7.10 -23.22 21.17
N LEU A 74 7.72 -24.29 20.68
CA LEU A 74 7.26 -25.13 19.58
C LEU A 74 7.36 -26.61 19.96
N ASP A 75 6.42 -27.41 19.49
CA ASP A 75 6.55 -28.86 19.39
C ASP A 75 6.14 -29.28 17.96
N ALA A 76 7.16 -29.41 17.12
CA ALA A 76 6.99 -29.55 15.68
C ALA A 76 8.01 -30.56 15.10
N PRO A 77 8.07 -31.82 15.58
CA PRO A 77 9.10 -32.78 15.17
C PRO A 77 9.10 -33.04 13.66
N GLN A 78 7.95 -32.91 12.99
CA GLN A 78 7.84 -33.09 11.55
C GLN A 78 8.52 -31.98 10.73
N LEU A 79 8.80 -30.81 11.32
CA LEU A 79 9.47 -29.70 10.66
C LEU A 79 11.01 -29.87 10.64
N GLY A 80 11.54 -30.81 11.41
CA GLY A 80 12.98 -31.08 11.50
C GLY A 80 13.73 -29.95 12.17
N ARG A 81 14.68 -29.34 11.47
CA ARG A 81 15.42 -28.17 11.96
C ARG A 81 14.71 -26.88 11.53
N VAL A 82 14.63 -25.94 12.46
CA VAL A 82 14.08 -24.60 12.24
C VAL A 82 15.14 -23.54 12.47
N PHE A 83 14.99 -22.42 11.79
CA PHE A 83 15.75 -21.19 12.02
C PHE A 83 14.88 -20.29 12.88
N GLN A 84 15.45 -19.90 14.00
CA GLN A 84 14.82 -18.99 14.95
C GLN A 84 15.41 -17.60 14.73
N LEU A 85 14.57 -16.67 14.39
CA LEU A 85 14.92 -15.30 14.07
C LEU A 85 14.44 -14.37 15.19
N SER A 86 14.91 -13.12 15.19
CA SER A 86 14.37 -12.10 16.09
C SER A 86 12.85 -11.96 15.92
N ASP A 87 12.22 -11.28 16.86
CA ASP A 87 10.80 -10.96 16.84
C ASP A 87 9.85 -12.18 16.92
N GLY A 88 10.38 -13.33 17.35
CA GLY A 88 9.63 -14.58 17.45
C GLY A 88 9.26 -15.16 16.09
N ILE A 89 10.02 -14.84 15.05
CA ILE A 89 9.86 -15.44 13.73
C ILE A 89 10.58 -16.78 13.71
N VAL A 90 9.92 -17.80 13.19
CA VAL A 90 10.48 -19.14 13.01
C VAL A 90 10.30 -19.56 11.57
N THR A 91 11.38 -19.99 10.92
CA THR A 91 11.33 -20.47 9.53
C THR A 91 11.86 -21.89 9.39
N VAL A 92 11.39 -22.57 8.34
CA VAL A 92 11.82 -23.92 7.96
C VAL A 92 12.54 -23.88 6.62
N GLN A 93 13.62 -24.62 6.50
CA GLN A 93 14.52 -24.56 5.33
C GLN A 93 13.83 -24.91 4.00
N ARG A 94 12.86 -25.82 4.00
CA ARG A 94 12.19 -26.32 2.79
C ARG A 94 10.72 -25.91 2.67
N GLY A 95 10.31 -24.91 3.45
CA GLY A 95 8.91 -24.52 3.55
C GLY A 95 8.02 -25.57 4.24
N LEU A 96 6.85 -25.14 4.65
CA LEU A 96 5.80 -26.00 5.18
C LEU A 96 5.20 -26.87 4.07
N LYS A 97 4.80 -28.09 4.40
CA LYS A 97 4.25 -29.05 3.47
C LYS A 97 2.89 -29.54 3.94
N ARG A 98 2.02 -29.80 2.98
CA ARG A 98 0.72 -30.41 3.22
C ARG A 98 0.80 -31.65 4.10
N GLY A 99 -0.10 -31.74 5.09
CA GLY A 99 -0.19 -32.84 6.05
C GLY A 99 0.78 -32.74 7.22
N GLN A 100 1.66 -31.74 7.26
CA GLN A 100 2.49 -31.50 8.45
C GLN A 100 1.64 -30.92 9.58
N THR A 101 1.90 -31.39 10.79
CA THR A 101 1.28 -30.88 12.01
C THR A 101 2.32 -30.34 12.96
N TYR A 102 1.96 -29.32 13.73
CA TYR A 102 2.80 -28.81 14.82
C TYR A 102 1.96 -28.14 15.89
N THR A 103 2.50 -28.07 17.09
CA THR A 103 1.94 -27.28 18.19
C THR A 103 2.82 -26.07 18.44
N ALA A 104 2.23 -24.87 18.39
CA ALA A 104 2.85 -23.64 18.82
C ALA A 104 2.28 -23.19 20.18
N TYR A 105 3.13 -22.60 20.99
CA TYR A 105 2.76 -21.97 22.26
C TYR A 105 3.15 -20.50 22.18
N SER A 106 2.19 -19.61 22.38
CA SER A 106 2.40 -18.18 22.22
C SER A 106 2.00 -17.41 23.46
N PHE A 107 2.77 -16.39 23.79
CA PHE A 107 2.40 -15.38 24.74
C PHE A 107 1.44 -14.39 24.05
N ALA A 108 0.19 -14.34 24.50
CA ALA A 108 -0.86 -13.51 23.90
C ALA A 108 -1.60 -12.74 25.00
N PRO A 109 -1.03 -11.68 25.57
CA PRO A 109 -1.65 -10.91 26.64
C PRO A 109 -2.88 -10.17 26.13
N ARG A 110 -3.86 -9.98 27.01
CA ARG A 110 -5.13 -9.29 26.73
C ARG A 110 -5.40 -8.26 27.81
N PRO A 111 -4.67 -7.13 27.82
CA PRO A 111 -4.99 -6.04 28.74
C PRO A 111 -6.35 -5.45 28.45
N GLY A 112 -6.93 -4.82 29.46
CA GLY A 112 -8.08 -3.92 29.26
C GLY A 112 -7.62 -2.56 28.71
N PRO A 113 -8.54 -1.77 28.10
CA PRO A 113 -8.23 -0.41 27.65
C PRO A 113 -7.71 0.48 28.80
N ALA A 114 -8.33 0.41 29.97
CA ALA A 114 -7.90 1.18 31.14
C ALA A 114 -6.47 0.84 31.61
N GLU A 115 -6.09 -0.46 31.55
CA GLU A 115 -4.72 -0.86 31.89
C GLU A 115 -3.67 -0.27 30.94
N LEU A 116 -4.00 -0.13 29.63
CA LEU A 116 -3.10 0.47 28.65
C LEU A 116 -3.09 2.00 28.70
N ALA A 117 -4.19 2.61 29.15
CA ALA A 117 -4.29 4.05 29.30
C ALA A 117 -3.26 4.63 30.26
N ASP A 118 -2.83 3.86 31.25
CA ASP A 118 -1.86 4.27 32.27
C ASP A 118 -0.41 3.88 31.93
N VAL A 119 -0.17 3.21 30.78
CA VAL A 119 1.16 2.74 30.40
C VAL A 119 2.01 3.89 29.87
N PRO A 120 3.16 4.20 30.49
CA PRO A 120 4.04 5.25 30.05
C PRO A 120 4.86 4.87 28.79
N ALA A 121 5.45 5.85 28.13
CA ALA A 121 6.39 5.66 27.01
C ALA A 121 7.80 5.28 27.51
N ALA A 122 7.91 4.23 28.36
CA ALA A 122 9.17 3.75 28.90
C ALA A 122 9.65 2.55 28.06
N TYR A 123 10.49 2.82 27.08
CA TYR A 123 10.97 1.82 26.12
C TYR A 123 12.33 1.30 26.52
N PRO A 124 12.53 -0.03 26.63
CA PRO A 124 13.83 -0.63 26.88
C PRO A 124 14.75 -0.55 25.66
N ASP A 125 16.05 -0.72 25.92
CA ASP A 125 17.04 -0.89 24.86
C ASP A 125 16.64 -2.02 23.89
N GLY A 126 16.90 -1.83 22.61
CA GLY A 126 16.55 -2.79 21.54
C GLY A 126 15.22 -2.49 20.84
N LEU A 127 14.44 -1.49 21.30
CA LEU A 127 13.25 -0.99 20.60
C LEU A 127 13.55 0.12 19.59
N GLU A 128 14.76 0.64 19.57
CA GLU A 128 15.13 1.83 18.78
C GLU A 128 14.81 1.68 17.30
N ARG A 129 15.07 0.49 16.72
CA ARG A 129 14.78 0.24 15.29
C ARG A 129 13.30 0.34 14.92
N PHE A 130 12.41 0.17 15.90
CA PHE A 130 10.97 0.29 15.70
C PHE A 130 10.46 1.73 15.84
N LEU A 131 11.38 2.68 16.06
CA LEU A 131 11.19 4.12 16.00
C LEU A 131 11.83 4.73 14.75
N ASP A 132 12.53 3.92 13.93
CA ASP A 132 13.19 4.42 12.73
C ASP A 132 12.18 4.65 11.59
N ILE A 133 12.29 5.83 10.95
CA ILE A 133 11.61 6.18 9.70
C ILE A 133 12.67 6.37 8.62
N GLY A 134 12.78 5.42 7.70
CA GLY A 134 13.91 5.35 6.80
C GLY A 134 15.22 5.12 7.58
N ARG A 135 16.13 6.08 7.50
CA ARG A 135 17.44 6.02 8.20
C ARG A 135 17.50 6.89 9.45
N THR A 136 16.39 7.47 9.83
CA THR A 136 16.33 8.43 10.95
C THR A 136 15.52 7.87 12.08
N ARG A 137 16.05 7.99 13.29
CA ARG A 137 15.37 7.62 14.53
C ARG A 137 14.57 8.79 15.03
N VAL A 138 13.33 8.52 15.43
CA VAL A 138 12.47 9.47 16.12
C VAL A 138 12.57 9.24 17.62
N GLU A 139 12.63 10.34 18.38
CA GLU A 139 12.62 10.29 19.83
C GLU A 139 11.32 9.67 20.38
N PRO A 140 11.37 8.99 21.54
CA PRO A 140 10.20 8.39 22.17
C PRO A 140 9.02 9.34 22.36
N PHE A 141 7.81 8.79 22.39
CA PHE A 141 6.58 9.56 22.63
C PHE A 141 6.68 10.40 23.91
N GLY A 142 6.33 11.67 23.82
CA GLY A 142 6.37 12.60 24.95
C GLY A 142 7.75 13.21 25.24
N THR A 143 8.81 12.85 24.50
CA THR A 143 10.11 13.52 24.63
C THR A 143 9.98 14.99 24.19
N PRO A 144 10.43 15.97 25.00
CA PRO A 144 10.47 17.37 24.59
C PRO A 144 11.32 17.57 23.33
N GLY A 145 10.83 18.38 22.39
CA GLY A 145 11.54 18.65 21.12
C GLY A 145 11.39 17.58 20.05
N ARG A 146 10.66 16.49 20.30
CA ARG A 146 10.44 15.43 19.30
C ARG A 146 9.65 15.94 18.11
N ASP A 147 8.61 16.74 18.32
CA ASP A 147 7.78 17.24 17.20
C ASP A 147 8.60 18.14 16.29
N GLU A 148 9.44 18.97 16.86
CA GLU A 148 10.41 19.81 16.13
C GLU A 148 11.44 18.97 15.40
N GLN A 149 11.95 17.90 16.03
CA GLN A 149 12.85 16.94 15.36
C GLN A 149 12.22 16.34 14.11
N VAL A 150 10.94 15.97 14.16
CA VAL A 150 10.24 15.39 13.01
C VAL A 150 9.89 16.46 11.98
N ASP A 151 9.52 17.68 12.38
CA ASP A 151 9.31 18.79 11.46
C ASP A 151 10.60 19.08 10.65
N ASP A 152 11.78 19.12 11.31
CA ASP A 152 13.08 19.32 10.67
C ASP A 152 13.40 18.28 9.59
N LEU A 153 12.88 17.02 9.69
CA LEU A 153 13.08 16.00 8.66
C LEU A 153 12.39 16.35 7.33
N PHE A 154 11.33 17.15 7.36
CA PHE A 154 10.60 17.56 6.17
C PHE A 154 11.15 18.87 5.56
N ASP A 155 11.95 19.61 6.31
CA ASP A 155 12.61 20.85 5.85
C ASP A 155 14.05 20.63 5.39
N ASP A 156 14.65 19.44 5.64
CA ASP A 156 16.05 19.15 5.36
C ASP A 156 16.22 18.36 4.05
N ASP A 157 16.96 18.91 3.10
CA ASP A 157 17.28 18.30 1.80
C ASP A 157 17.94 16.90 1.89
N ARG A 158 18.52 16.56 3.03
CA ARG A 158 19.09 15.22 3.28
C ARG A 158 18.02 14.12 3.33
N TYR A 159 16.76 14.50 3.58
CA TYR A 159 15.64 13.59 3.77
C TYR A 159 14.54 13.71 2.71
N LEU A 160 14.91 14.08 1.48
CA LEU A 160 13.97 14.26 0.35
C LEU A 160 13.00 13.06 0.15
N ALA A 161 13.44 11.85 0.48
CA ALA A 161 12.62 10.66 0.40
C ALA A 161 11.43 10.67 1.39
N LEU A 162 11.50 11.46 2.45
CA LEU A 162 10.44 11.59 3.47
C LEU A 162 9.43 12.69 3.14
N TRP A 163 9.78 13.70 2.35
CA TRP A 163 8.90 14.83 2.04
C TRP A 163 7.48 14.46 1.59
N PRO A 164 7.26 13.42 0.78
CA PRO A 164 5.90 13.03 0.42
C PRO A 164 5.00 12.64 1.60
N TYR A 165 5.60 12.34 2.76
CA TYR A 165 4.90 11.90 3.97
C TYR A 165 4.57 13.03 4.97
N GLU A 166 4.91 14.28 4.66
CA GLU A 166 4.62 15.43 5.51
C GLU A 166 3.14 15.52 5.87
N ALA A 167 2.24 15.37 4.90
CA ALA A 167 0.80 15.38 5.15
C ALA A 167 0.36 14.27 6.13
N MET A 168 1.03 13.11 6.11
CA MET A 168 0.80 12.00 7.04
C MET A 168 1.27 12.40 8.45
N TRP A 169 2.43 13.04 8.57
CA TRP A 169 2.94 13.58 9.84
C TRP A 169 1.98 14.61 10.44
N GLN A 170 1.56 15.60 9.66
CA GLN A 170 0.61 16.62 10.11
C GLN A 170 -0.72 16.01 10.58
N GLN A 171 -1.18 14.94 9.89
CA GLN A 171 -2.38 14.22 10.32
C GLN A 171 -2.14 13.45 11.63
N ALA A 172 -0.99 12.78 11.79
CA ALA A 172 -0.65 12.09 13.03
C ALA A 172 -0.63 13.04 14.23
N ARG A 173 -0.02 14.22 14.08
CA ARG A 173 -0.03 15.28 15.11
C ARG A 173 -1.44 15.71 15.49
N ARG A 174 -2.31 15.95 14.52
CA ARG A 174 -3.71 16.33 14.79
C ARG A 174 -4.45 15.25 15.58
N LEU A 175 -4.30 13.98 15.18
CA LEU A 175 -4.95 12.86 15.85
C LEU A 175 -4.43 12.63 17.28
N ARG A 176 -3.15 12.94 17.51
CA ARG A 176 -2.53 12.83 18.82
C ARG A 176 -2.83 14.01 19.75
N ALA A 177 -3.37 15.12 19.27
CA ALA A 177 -3.47 16.36 20.04
C ALA A 177 -4.07 16.16 21.45
N ASP A 178 -5.07 15.28 21.57
CA ASP A 178 -5.74 14.98 22.82
C ASP A 178 -5.20 13.73 23.54
N ALA A 179 -4.23 13.00 22.94
CA ALA A 179 -3.67 11.80 23.54
C ALA A 179 -2.59 12.12 24.58
N ARG A 180 -2.76 11.66 25.79
CA ARG A 180 -1.79 11.79 26.91
C ARG A 180 -0.75 10.67 26.91
N THR A 181 -1.10 9.53 26.35
CA THR A 181 -0.29 8.32 26.39
C THR A 181 -0.09 7.72 24.99
N PRO A 182 0.92 6.84 24.81
CA PRO A 182 1.06 6.11 23.54
C PRO A 182 -0.20 5.37 23.11
N TYR A 183 -0.92 4.77 24.06
CA TYR A 183 -2.16 4.05 23.77
C TYR A 183 -3.24 4.98 23.21
N GLY A 184 -3.40 6.19 23.74
CA GLY A 184 -4.33 7.19 23.20
C GLY A 184 -4.04 7.51 21.74
N ALA A 185 -2.74 7.71 21.39
CA ALA A 185 -2.33 7.97 20.02
C ALA A 185 -2.63 6.77 19.09
N VAL A 186 -2.40 5.53 19.56
CA VAL A 186 -2.70 4.30 18.83
C VAL A 186 -4.19 4.21 18.50
N VAL A 187 -5.05 4.35 19.51
CA VAL A 187 -6.51 4.26 19.34
C VAL A 187 -7.03 5.38 18.43
N ALA A 188 -6.50 6.60 18.56
CA ALA A 188 -6.91 7.72 17.71
C ALA A 188 -6.62 7.45 16.23
N ILE A 189 -5.41 6.96 15.90
CA ILE A 189 -5.02 6.65 14.52
C ILE A 189 -5.79 5.43 14.01
N GLU A 190 -5.92 4.37 14.81
CA GLU A 190 -6.67 3.16 14.43
C GLU A 190 -8.15 3.51 14.11
N THR A 191 -8.80 4.26 14.99
CA THR A 191 -10.19 4.70 14.81
C THR A 191 -10.34 5.58 13.58
N TRP A 192 -9.38 6.48 13.34
CA TRP A 192 -9.41 7.36 12.17
C TRP A 192 -9.29 6.57 10.87
N LEU A 193 -8.35 5.66 10.76
CA LEU A 193 -8.17 4.84 9.56
C LEU A 193 -9.35 3.89 9.33
N ARG A 194 -9.89 3.31 10.43
CA ARG A 194 -10.92 2.28 10.35
C ARG A 194 -12.32 2.86 10.11
N SER A 195 -12.64 4.04 10.67
CA SER A 195 -14.02 4.53 10.68
C SER A 195 -14.18 6.02 10.35
N THR A 196 -13.45 6.94 10.99
CA THR A 196 -13.76 8.37 10.93
C THR A 196 -13.06 9.13 9.81
N GLY A 197 -12.00 8.58 9.23
CA GLY A 197 -11.17 9.25 8.20
C GLY A 197 -11.70 9.14 6.77
N GLY A 198 -12.82 8.43 6.54
CA GLY A 198 -13.42 8.27 5.23
C GLY A 198 -12.66 7.30 4.31
N PHE A 199 -11.91 6.35 4.88
CA PHE A 199 -11.18 5.34 4.13
C PHE A 199 -12.09 4.20 3.69
N ALA A 200 -11.76 3.60 2.55
CA ALA A 200 -12.46 2.43 2.02
C ALA A 200 -11.46 1.33 1.64
N TYR A 201 -11.82 0.08 1.96
CA TYR A 201 -11.07 -1.08 1.51
C TYR A 201 -11.22 -1.28 0.00
N ASP A 202 -10.10 -1.44 -0.70
CA ASP A 202 -10.06 -1.63 -2.15
C ASP A 202 -8.83 -2.48 -2.50
N GLU A 203 -9.05 -3.65 -3.07
CA GLU A 203 -7.96 -4.56 -3.49
C GLU A 203 -7.23 -4.08 -4.75
N SER A 204 -7.84 -3.15 -5.49
CA SER A 204 -7.30 -2.60 -6.74
C SER A 204 -7.32 -1.07 -6.72
N PRO A 205 -6.61 -0.42 -5.78
CA PRO A 205 -6.64 1.03 -5.65
C PRO A 205 -6.10 1.72 -6.91
N PRO A 206 -6.55 2.94 -7.21
CA PRO A 206 -6.06 3.71 -8.36
C PRO A 206 -4.54 3.92 -8.31
N ALA A 207 -3.90 3.97 -9.47
CA ALA A 207 -2.48 4.28 -9.58
C ALA A 207 -2.15 5.67 -9.01
N THR A 208 -1.09 5.76 -8.23
CA THR A 208 -0.70 6.97 -7.47
C THR A 208 -0.01 8.06 -8.31
N GLY A 209 0.24 7.81 -9.60
CA GLY A 209 0.87 8.79 -10.50
C GLY A 209 2.34 9.10 -10.17
N GLY A 210 3.01 8.25 -9.40
CA GLY A 210 4.42 8.40 -9.01
C GLY A 210 4.60 8.98 -7.60
N VAL A 211 3.53 9.28 -6.89
CA VAL A 211 3.57 9.59 -5.45
C VAL A 211 3.71 8.27 -4.68
N PRO A 212 4.47 8.21 -3.58
CA PRO A 212 4.53 7.04 -2.72
C PRO A 212 3.13 6.58 -2.28
N ALA A 213 2.89 5.27 -2.30
CA ALA A 213 1.54 4.72 -2.15
C ALA A 213 0.92 5.06 -0.79
N LEU A 214 1.69 4.98 0.30
CA LEU A 214 1.19 5.30 1.64
C LEU A 214 0.91 6.80 1.81
N ALA A 215 1.75 7.67 1.24
CA ALA A 215 1.54 9.11 1.27
C ALA A 215 0.26 9.50 0.52
N HIS A 216 0.09 8.97 -0.70
CA HIS A 216 -1.13 9.19 -1.49
C HIS A 216 -2.38 8.64 -0.79
N PHE A 217 -2.27 7.45 -0.20
CA PHE A 217 -3.39 6.81 0.52
C PHE A 217 -3.90 7.68 1.67
N VAL A 218 -3.01 8.26 2.46
CA VAL A 218 -3.39 9.09 3.62
C VAL A 218 -3.87 10.47 3.20
N ALA A 219 -3.20 11.13 2.24
CA ALA A 219 -3.52 12.50 1.86
C ALA A 219 -4.77 12.60 0.98
N ASP A 220 -4.84 11.81 -0.09
CA ASP A 220 -5.80 12.03 -1.17
C ASP A 220 -6.65 10.81 -1.51
N GLY A 221 -6.01 9.63 -1.62
CA GLY A 221 -6.61 8.45 -2.24
C GLY A 221 -7.69 7.79 -1.40
N LYS A 222 -7.44 7.64 -0.11
CA LYS A 222 -8.31 7.02 0.92
C LYS A 222 -8.90 5.65 0.55
N ARG A 223 -8.33 5.01 -0.46
CA ARG A 223 -8.72 3.68 -0.96
C ARG A 223 -7.48 2.80 -1.05
N GLY A 224 -7.53 1.63 -0.42
CA GLY A 224 -6.41 0.70 -0.39
C GLY A 224 -6.77 -0.60 0.31
N TYR A 225 -5.83 -1.53 0.34
CA TYR A 225 -5.97 -2.82 1.01
C TYR A 225 -5.12 -2.86 2.30
N CYS A 226 -5.18 -3.95 3.04
CA CYS A 226 -4.62 -4.08 4.40
C CYS A 226 -3.19 -3.53 4.56
N GLN A 227 -2.31 -3.69 3.55
CA GLN A 227 -0.94 -3.17 3.61
C GLN A 227 -0.89 -1.64 3.65
N HIS A 228 -1.81 -0.94 2.96
CA HIS A 228 -1.90 0.52 3.02
C HIS A 228 -2.32 0.98 4.41
N PHE A 229 -3.32 0.34 4.99
CA PHE A 229 -3.81 0.66 6.33
C PHE A 229 -2.74 0.39 7.40
N ALA A 230 -2.22 -0.84 7.44
CA ALA A 230 -1.22 -1.24 8.42
C ALA A 230 0.08 -0.45 8.26
N GLY A 231 0.56 -0.29 7.02
CA GLY A 231 1.79 0.46 6.75
C GLY A 231 1.68 1.93 7.14
N SER A 232 0.54 2.57 6.84
CA SER A 232 0.30 3.97 7.21
C SER A 232 0.20 4.14 8.73
N MET A 233 -0.56 3.28 9.42
CA MET A 233 -0.66 3.35 10.87
C MET A 233 0.70 3.16 11.55
N ALA A 234 1.47 2.15 11.15
CA ALA A 234 2.78 1.90 11.73
C ALA A 234 3.75 3.08 11.51
N LEU A 235 3.73 3.69 10.32
CA LEU A 235 4.57 4.85 10.01
C LEU A 235 4.15 6.10 10.82
N MET A 236 2.85 6.38 10.90
CA MET A 236 2.31 7.48 11.71
C MET A 236 2.67 7.32 13.19
N LEU A 237 2.60 6.09 13.72
CA LEU A 237 2.99 5.80 15.10
C LEU A 237 4.48 6.02 15.34
N ARG A 238 5.35 5.59 14.42
CA ARG A 238 6.78 5.86 14.51
C ARG A 238 7.11 7.35 14.48
N MET A 239 6.44 8.12 13.64
CA MET A 239 6.56 9.59 13.61
C MET A 239 6.17 10.21 14.96
N LEU A 240 5.24 9.59 15.68
CA LEU A 240 4.85 9.99 17.03
C LEU A 240 5.76 9.44 18.15
N GLY A 241 6.83 8.73 17.80
CA GLY A 241 7.73 8.11 18.78
C GLY A 241 7.13 6.90 19.49
N VAL A 242 6.19 6.20 18.87
CA VAL A 242 5.58 4.96 19.39
C VAL A 242 6.13 3.78 18.61
N PRO A 243 6.81 2.81 19.29
CA PRO A 243 7.39 1.64 18.62
C PRO A 243 6.30 0.79 17.96
N ALA A 244 6.36 0.69 16.63
CA ALA A 244 5.39 -0.02 15.83
C ALA A 244 6.05 -0.79 14.68
N ARG A 245 5.41 -1.89 14.29
CA ARG A 245 5.79 -2.70 13.12
C ARG A 245 4.56 -3.23 12.40
N VAL A 246 4.71 -3.59 11.15
CA VAL A 246 3.67 -4.29 10.40
C VAL A 246 3.83 -5.79 10.63
N ALA A 247 2.75 -6.47 10.93
CA ALA A 247 2.69 -7.93 10.97
C ALA A 247 1.93 -8.44 9.75
N ALA A 248 2.35 -9.57 9.21
CA ALA A 248 1.72 -10.23 8.09
C ALA A 248 1.42 -11.70 8.41
N GLY A 249 0.31 -12.19 7.90
CA GLY A 249 -0.19 -13.53 8.15
C GLY A 249 -1.66 -13.64 7.75
N PHE A 250 -2.53 -14.10 8.67
CA PHE A 250 -3.93 -14.35 8.38
C PHE A 250 -4.82 -13.88 9.51
N THR A 251 -6.04 -13.47 9.19
CA THR A 251 -7.12 -13.31 10.18
C THR A 251 -7.54 -14.69 10.73
N SER A 252 -8.47 -14.70 11.68
CA SER A 252 -8.87 -15.93 12.39
C SER A 252 -9.36 -17.07 11.49
N GLY A 253 -9.94 -16.77 10.33
CA GLY A 253 -10.63 -17.74 9.50
C GLY A 253 -12.03 -18.07 10.01
N THR A 254 -12.60 -19.17 9.53
CA THR A 254 -13.94 -19.66 9.93
C THR A 254 -13.80 -20.73 10.99
N TYR A 255 -14.64 -20.67 12.04
CA TYR A 255 -14.67 -21.66 13.11
C TYR A 255 -15.74 -22.70 12.82
N GLU A 256 -15.30 -23.93 12.53
CA GLU A 256 -16.16 -25.07 12.19
C GLU A 256 -15.55 -26.35 12.80
N ASP A 257 -16.37 -27.29 13.21
CA ASP A 257 -15.99 -28.63 13.70
C ASP A 257 -14.93 -28.61 14.83
N GLY A 258 -14.98 -27.58 15.69
CA GLY A 258 -14.05 -27.45 16.82
C GLY A 258 -12.68 -26.86 16.47
N GLY A 259 -12.48 -26.40 15.23
CA GLY A 259 -11.24 -25.82 14.71
C GLY A 259 -11.45 -24.56 13.90
N TRP A 260 -10.35 -23.88 13.57
CA TRP A 260 -10.32 -22.72 12.67
C TRP A 260 -9.80 -23.16 11.30
N THR A 261 -10.61 -22.98 10.27
CA THR A 261 -10.19 -23.13 8.88
C THR A 261 -9.73 -21.78 8.35
N VAL A 262 -8.45 -21.71 7.97
CA VAL A 262 -7.80 -20.48 7.47
C VAL A 262 -7.41 -20.71 6.01
N THR A 263 -7.80 -19.79 5.14
CA THR A 263 -7.55 -19.85 3.70
C THR A 263 -6.73 -18.65 3.23
N ASP A 264 -6.37 -18.61 1.96
CA ASP A 264 -5.72 -17.48 1.29
C ASP A 264 -6.56 -16.18 1.35
N HIS A 265 -7.90 -16.29 1.34
CA HIS A 265 -8.80 -15.16 1.55
C HIS A 265 -8.66 -14.48 2.92
N ASN A 266 -8.08 -15.18 3.88
CA ASN A 266 -7.78 -14.65 5.21
C ASN A 266 -6.42 -13.96 5.28
N ALA A 267 -5.63 -13.95 4.18
CA ALA A 267 -4.35 -13.25 4.14
C ALA A 267 -4.54 -11.78 4.53
N HIS A 268 -3.73 -11.31 5.48
CA HIS A 268 -3.94 -10.01 6.10
C HIS A 268 -2.65 -9.40 6.66
N ALA A 269 -2.63 -8.06 6.73
CA ALA A 269 -1.60 -7.29 7.39
C ALA A 269 -2.24 -6.39 8.45
N TRP A 270 -1.59 -6.29 9.61
CA TRP A 270 -2.01 -5.45 10.73
C TRP A 270 -0.82 -4.78 11.40
N VAL A 271 -1.03 -4.01 12.45
CA VAL A 271 0.03 -3.34 13.20
C VAL A 271 0.25 -4.04 14.52
N GLU A 272 1.51 -4.21 14.90
CA GLU A 272 1.88 -4.56 16.27
C GLU A 272 2.57 -3.36 16.92
N VAL A 273 2.08 -2.96 18.08
CA VAL A 273 2.61 -1.85 18.90
C VAL A 273 3.16 -2.41 20.21
N TRP A 274 4.34 -1.93 20.61
CA TRP A 274 4.97 -2.42 21.82
C TRP A 274 4.55 -1.61 23.07
N PHE A 275 4.18 -2.30 24.11
CA PHE A 275 3.81 -1.72 25.41
C PHE A 275 4.60 -2.33 26.57
N PRO A 276 5.11 -1.49 27.50
CA PRO A 276 5.74 -1.95 28.74
C PRO A 276 4.88 -3.00 29.47
N GLY A 277 5.52 -4.10 29.89
CA GLY A 277 4.83 -5.19 30.60
C GLY A 277 3.96 -6.10 29.74
N TYR A 278 3.65 -5.76 28.49
CA TYR A 278 2.81 -6.56 27.59
C TYR A 278 3.58 -7.09 26.35
N GLY A 279 4.65 -6.41 25.93
CA GLY A 279 5.30 -6.70 24.66
C GLY A 279 4.48 -6.19 23.48
N TRP A 280 4.48 -6.91 22.38
CA TRP A 280 3.79 -6.54 21.16
C TRP A 280 2.29 -6.85 21.21
N LEU A 281 1.44 -5.87 21.02
CA LEU A 281 0.00 -6.00 20.97
C LEU A 281 -0.51 -5.69 19.55
N PRO A 282 -1.42 -6.50 18.98
CA PRO A 282 -1.97 -6.28 17.66
C PRO A 282 -3.06 -5.20 17.66
N PHE A 283 -3.08 -4.38 16.60
CA PHE A 283 -4.13 -3.40 16.26
C PHE A 283 -4.43 -3.50 14.76
N ASP A 284 -5.68 -3.42 14.37
CA ASP A 284 -6.09 -3.57 12.98
C ASP A 284 -6.84 -2.33 12.46
N PRO A 285 -6.17 -1.45 11.71
CA PRO A 285 -6.79 -0.25 11.16
C PRO A 285 -7.66 -0.49 9.94
N THR A 286 -7.80 -1.73 9.45
CA THR A 286 -8.47 -2.03 8.18
C THR A 286 -9.98 -2.14 8.36
N PRO A 287 -10.79 -1.28 7.71
CA PRO A 287 -12.25 -1.37 7.80
C PRO A 287 -12.78 -2.60 7.08
N GLY A 288 -13.78 -3.28 7.65
CA GLY A 288 -14.48 -4.41 7.01
C GLY A 288 -13.65 -5.68 6.81
N ARG A 289 -12.44 -5.76 7.38
CA ARG A 289 -11.56 -6.94 7.26
C ARG A 289 -11.03 -7.32 8.64
N GLY A 290 -11.47 -8.47 9.13
CA GLY A 290 -11.04 -8.99 10.41
C GLY A 290 -11.59 -8.23 11.62
N SER A 291 -11.51 -8.88 12.76
CA SER A 291 -11.81 -8.32 14.08
C SER A 291 -10.91 -8.99 15.11
N LEU A 292 -10.20 -8.20 15.89
CA LEU A 292 -9.36 -8.71 16.97
C LEU A 292 -10.24 -9.06 18.19
N ALA A 293 -10.00 -10.20 18.79
CA ALA A 293 -10.61 -10.56 20.07
C ALA A 293 -9.91 -9.86 21.25
N ALA A 294 -9.73 -8.54 21.17
CA ALA A 294 -8.92 -7.72 22.07
C ALA A 294 -9.61 -6.39 22.33
N SER A 295 -10.25 -6.24 23.50
CA SER A 295 -11.07 -5.08 23.85
C SER A 295 -10.35 -3.72 23.81
N TYR A 296 -9.03 -3.72 23.76
CA TYR A 296 -8.21 -2.51 23.64
C TYR A 296 -8.08 -1.96 22.22
N SER A 297 -8.42 -2.72 21.19
CA SER A 297 -8.33 -2.30 19.79
C SER A 297 -9.70 -1.88 19.26
N ALA A 298 -9.74 -0.80 18.50
CA ALA A 298 -10.96 -0.31 17.84
C ALA A 298 -11.51 -1.29 16.81
N SER A 299 -10.74 -2.30 16.41
CA SER A 299 -11.19 -3.39 15.53
C SER A 299 -12.02 -4.43 16.26
N SER A 300 -12.01 -4.45 17.59
CA SER A 300 -12.76 -5.41 18.39
C SER A 300 -14.23 -4.99 18.55
N THR A 301 -15.13 -5.96 18.43
CA THR A 301 -16.55 -5.75 18.76
C THR A 301 -16.79 -5.43 20.24
N GLY A 302 -15.82 -5.74 21.10
CA GLY A 302 -15.87 -5.41 22.52
C GLY A 302 -15.16 -4.11 22.91
N PHE A 303 -14.67 -3.34 21.94
CA PHE A 303 -14.03 -2.05 22.20
C PHE A 303 -15.08 -1.03 22.64
N ASN A 304 -14.76 -0.31 23.72
CA ASN A 304 -15.54 0.82 24.20
C ASN A 304 -14.60 2.02 24.38
N ALA A 305 -14.83 3.09 23.65
CA ALA A 305 -14.01 4.29 23.72
C ALA A 305 -14.03 4.94 25.13
N GLY A 306 -15.11 4.77 25.89
CA GLY A 306 -15.20 5.24 27.28
C GLY A 306 -14.19 4.57 28.21
N ASP A 307 -13.88 3.28 27.98
CA ASP A 307 -12.89 2.54 28.77
C ASP A 307 -11.45 2.99 28.47
N ALA A 308 -11.23 3.64 27.32
CA ALA A 308 -9.95 4.23 26.93
C ALA A 308 -9.81 5.71 27.33
N ALA A 309 -10.82 6.30 27.98
CA ALA A 309 -10.87 7.74 28.27
C ALA A 309 -9.66 8.26 29.05
N GLY A 310 -9.08 7.45 29.96
CA GLY A 310 -7.87 7.79 30.71
C GLY A 310 -6.64 8.09 29.83
N ALA A 311 -6.61 7.59 28.60
CA ALA A 311 -5.54 7.81 27.64
C ALA A 311 -5.60 9.20 26.96
N PHE A 312 -6.70 9.96 27.17
CA PHE A 312 -6.95 11.26 26.54
C PHE A 312 -7.04 12.39 27.58
N GLY A 313 -6.94 13.65 27.12
CA GLY A 313 -7.11 14.85 27.94
C GLY A 313 -8.56 15.06 28.41
N GLU A 314 -8.73 15.82 29.49
CA GLU A 314 -10.05 16.26 29.95
C GLU A 314 -10.71 17.12 28.86
N GLY A 315 -11.86 16.69 28.34
CA GLY A 315 -12.56 17.33 27.22
C GLY A 315 -12.65 16.46 25.95
N ALA A 316 -11.69 15.60 25.68
CA ALA A 316 -11.69 14.74 24.51
C ALA A 316 -12.58 13.47 24.71
N ALA A 317 -12.78 13.05 25.93
CA ALA A 317 -13.65 11.92 26.27
C ALA A 317 -15.10 12.13 25.82
N GLY A 318 -15.57 13.39 25.71
CA GLY A 318 -16.90 13.74 25.22
C GLY A 318 -17.05 13.61 23.69
N GLN A 319 -16.00 13.80 22.92
CA GLN A 319 -16.05 13.67 21.46
C GLN A 319 -15.90 12.20 21.00
N ALA A 320 -15.15 11.39 21.74
CA ALA A 320 -15.06 9.96 21.51
C ALA A 320 -16.34 9.19 21.85
N SER A 321 -17.14 9.69 22.81
CA SER A 321 -18.40 9.06 23.28
C SER A 321 -19.65 9.54 22.54
N GLY A 322 -19.65 10.71 21.90
CA GLY A 322 -20.85 11.31 21.27
C GLY A 322 -21.15 10.84 19.85
N GLY A 323 -20.17 10.33 19.11
CA GLY A 323 -20.35 9.87 17.73
C GLY A 323 -20.23 8.35 17.53
N GLY A 324 -19.57 7.67 18.47
CA GLY A 324 -19.18 6.27 18.29
C GLY A 324 -20.34 5.28 18.38
N ALA A 325 -21.30 5.50 19.27
CA ALA A 325 -22.41 4.55 19.48
C ALA A 325 -23.42 4.56 18.33
N ASP A 326 -23.74 5.72 17.77
CA ASP A 326 -24.66 5.81 16.63
C ASP A 326 -23.98 5.47 15.31
N GLN A 327 -22.69 5.81 15.14
CA GLN A 327 -21.93 5.37 13.98
C GLN A 327 -21.60 3.88 14.03
N LEU A 328 -21.32 3.30 15.21
CA LEU A 328 -21.15 1.86 15.39
C LEU A 328 -22.45 1.10 15.04
N ARG A 329 -23.61 1.59 15.47
CA ARG A 329 -24.92 1.01 15.10
C ARG A 329 -25.20 1.09 13.60
N LEU A 330 -24.83 2.20 12.97
CA LEU A 330 -24.93 2.38 11.51
C LEU A 330 -23.93 1.49 10.77
N PHE A 331 -22.75 1.25 11.36
CA PHE A 331 -21.74 0.37 10.80
C PHE A 331 -22.12 -1.11 10.97
N GLU A 332 -22.59 -1.52 12.14
CA GLU A 332 -23.15 -2.88 12.38
C GLU A 332 -24.37 -3.17 11.49
N GLN A 333 -25.21 -2.16 11.23
CA GLN A 333 -26.30 -2.29 10.26
C GLN A 333 -25.77 -2.42 8.83
N ARG A 334 -24.68 -1.72 8.48
CA ARG A 334 -24.05 -1.84 7.15
C ARG A 334 -23.30 -3.16 7.00
N GLU A 335 -22.59 -3.64 8.02
CA GLU A 335 -21.98 -4.97 8.02
C GLU A 335 -23.03 -6.07 7.91
N ARG A 336 -24.10 -6.03 8.71
CA ARG A 336 -25.23 -6.98 8.57
C ARG A 336 -25.91 -6.90 7.20
N LEU A 337 -26.04 -5.72 6.63
CA LEU A 337 -26.56 -5.55 5.27
C LEU A 337 -25.58 -6.07 4.22
N ALA A 338 -24.27 -5.88 4.42
CA ALA A 338 -23.24 -6.42 3.53
C ALA A 338 -23.13 -7.95 3.62
N GLU A 339 -23.22 -8.51 4.85
CA GLU A 339 -23.29 -9.96 5.06
C GLU A 339 -24.58 -10.57 4.49
N LEU A 340 -25.72 -9.89 4.64
CA LEU A 340 -26.99 -10.30 4.04
C LEU A 340 -26.98 -10.15 2.51
N GLN A 341 -26.23 -9.19 1.97
CA GLN A 341 -26.03 -9.03 0.53
C GLN A 341 -25.03 -10.07 -0.02
N ALA A 342 -23.97 -10.38 0.72
CA ALA A 342 -23.03 -11.44 0.37
C ALA A 342 -23.69 -12.83 0.43
N ALA A 343 -24.53 -13.08 1.44
CA ALA A 343 -25.32 -14.31 1.55
C ALA A 343 -26.43 -14.43 0.49
N ARG A 344 -26.88 -13.32 -0.10
CA ARG A 344 -27.80 -13.29 -1.26
C ARG A 344 -27.12 -13.38 -2.60
N GLY A 345 -25.81 -13.10 -2.68
CA GLY A 345 -25.02 -13.08 -3.93
C GLY A 345 -24.64 -14.46 -4.48
N THR A 346 -25.07 -15.55 -3.86
CA THR A 346 -24.84 -16.92 -4.37
C THR A 346 -25.98 -17.51 -5.18
N ALA A 347 -26.99 -16.71 -5.53
CA ALA A 347 -28.05 -17.13 -6.45
C ALA A 347 -27.86 -16.41 -7.79
N ASP A 348 -27.38 -17.15 -8.80
CA ASP A 348 -27.46 -16.91 -10.24
C ASP A 348 -27.84 -15.47 -10.68
N GLU A 349 -26.88 -14.57 -10.75
CA GLU A 349 -26.99 -13.41 -11.64
C GLU A 349 -26.13 -13.66 -12.88
N ALA A 350 -26.81 -13.97 -13.98
CA ALA A 350 -26.25 -13.84 -15.31
C ALA A 350 -25.63 -12.44 -15.44
N PRO A 351 -24.43 -12.28 -16.04
CA PRO A 351 -23.75 -11.00 -16.13
C PRO A 351 -24.69 -9.99 -16.78
N SER A 352 -24.96 -8.87 -16.07
CA SER A 352 -25.87 -7.85 -16.56
C SER A 352 -25.40 -7.39 -17.95
N THR A 353 -26.32 -7.21 -18.89
CA THR A 353 -26.04 -6.77 -20.27
C THR A 353 -25.22 -5.48 -20.33
N LEU A 354 -25.26 -4.67 -19.29
CA LEU A 354 -24.44 -3.47 -19.11
C LEU A 354 -22.92 -3.77 -19.04
N TRP A 355 -22.49 -4.86 -18.39
CA TRP A 355 -21.07 -5.25 -18.34
C TRP A 355 -20.56 -5.72 -19.70
N LEU A 356 -21.41 -6.42 -20.46
CA LEU A 356 -21.07 -6.83 -21.82
C LEU A 356 -20.93 -5.64 -22.75
N LEU A 357 -21.79 -4.63 -22.63
CA LEU A 357 -21.68 -3.39 -23.38
C LEU A 357 -20.40 -2.59 -23.00
N LEU A 358 -20.05 -2.52 -21.70
CA LEU A 358 -18.82 -1.89 -21.25
C LEU A 358 -17.57 -2.61 -21.79
N LEU A 359 -17.55 -3.94 -21.72
CA LEU A 359 -16.47 -4.75 -22.28
C LEU A 359 -16.33 -4.55 -23.79
N LEU A 360 -17.46 -4.43 -24.51
CA LEU A 360 -17.46 -4.20 -25.96
C LEU A 360 -16.90 -2.83 -26.32
N VAL A 361 -17.24 -1.79 -25.55
CA VAL A 361 -16.70 -0.44 -25.72
C VAL A 361 -15.19 -0.41 -25.43
N VAL A 362 -14.74 -1.07 -24.38
CA VAL A 362 -13.31 -1.19 -24.03
C VAL A 362 -12.55 -1.97 -25.10
N ALA A 363 -13.10 -3.10 -25.56
CA ALA A 363 -12.52 -3.90 -26.62
C ALA A 363 -12.41 -3.13 -27.95
N ALA A 364 -13.44 -2.37 -28.32
CA ALA A 364 -13.43 -1.50 -29.50
C ALA A 364 -12.34 -0.41 -29.38
N GLY A 365 -12.22 0.25 -28.22
CA GLY A 365 -11.16 1.23 -27.95
C GLY A 365 -9.75 0.62 -28.04
N ALA A 366 -9.56 -0.58 -27.49
CA ALA A 366 -8.31 -1.32 -27.56
C ALA A 366 -7.96 -1.72 -29.02
N ALA A 367 -8.95 -2.18 -29.78
CA ALA A 367 -8.77 -2.52 -31.19
C ALA A 367 -8.33 -1.31 -32.04
N ILE A 368 -8.98 -0.14 -31.83
CA ILE A 368 -8.60 1.12 -32.50
C ILE A 368 -7.15 1.49 -32.14
N GLY A 369 -6.78 1.41 -30.87
CA GLY A 369 -5.41 1.68 -30.41
C GLY A 369 -4.38 0.71 -31.02
N ALA A 370 -4.69 -0.59 -31.11
CA ALA A 370 -3.85 -1.60 -31.71
C ALA A 370 -3.64 -1.35 -33.21
N ILE A 371 -4.72 -1.03 -33.96
CA ILE A 371 -4.63 -0.71 -35.38
C ILE A 371 -3.72 0.52 -35.60
N LYS A 372 -3.87 1.60 -34.82
CA LYS A 372 -3.01 2.77 -34.88
C LYS A 372 -1.55 2.43 -34.62
N LEU A 373 -1.28 1.59 -33.63
CA LEU A 373 0.07 1.15 -33.26
C LEU A 373 0.71 0.32 -34.39
N VAL A 374 -0.04 -0.62 -34.97
CA VAL A 374 0.42 -1.46 -36.08
C VAL A 374 0.72 -0.59 -37.31
N ARG A 375 -0.22 0.28 -37.73
CA ARG A 375 0.00 1.21 -38.87
C ARG A 375 1.23 2.09 -38.64
N ARG A 376 1.42 2.59 -37.41
CA ARG A 376 2.59 3.39 -37.04
C ARG A 376 3.89 2.57 -37.17
N ARG A 377 3.93 1.33 -36.67
CA ARG A 377 5.13 0.47 -36.77
C ARG A 377 5.45 0.12 -38.23
N LEU A 378 4.47 -0.24 -39.02
CA LEU A 378 4.65 -0.60 -40.43
C LEU A 378 5.24 0.54 -41.27
N ARG A 379 4.92 1.81 -40.99
CA ARG A 379 5.49 2.98 -41.69
C ARG A 379 7.00 3.14 -41.50
N TYR A 380 7.56 2.58 -40.43
CA TYR A 380 9.01 2.65 -40.13
C TYR A 380 9.79 1.42 -40.57
N LEU A 381 9.17 0.46 -41.27
CA LEU A 381 9.85 -0.74 -41.82
C LEU A 381 10.59 -0.45 -43.13
N THR A 382 11.00 0.76 -43.36
CA THR A 382 11.75 1.15 -44.57
C THR A 382 13.16 1.61 -44.23
N ARG A 383 14.11 1.36 -45.11
CA ARG A 383 15.49 1.86 -45.03
C ARG A 383 15.69 3.15 -45.81
N ASP A 384 14.73 3.57 -46.64
CA ASP A 384 14.80 4.81 -47.42
C ASP A 384 14.64 6.04 -46.49
N PRO A 385 15.64 6.94 -46.43
CA PRO A 385 15.61 8.13 -45.60
C PRO A 385 14.42 9.06 -45.88
N ARG A 386 14.05 9.19 -47.12
CA ARG A 386 12.90 10.05 -47.55
C ARG A 386 11.57 9.48 -47.08
N ARG A 387 11.40 8.15 -47.15
CA ARG A 387 10.21 7.46 -46.62
C ARG A 387 10.16 7.50 -45.10
N LEU A 388 11.31 7.41 -44.40
CA LEU A 388 11.38 7.57 -42.95
C LEU A 388 10.98 9.00 -42.51
N ALA A 389 11.44 10.04 -43.24
CA ALA A 389 11.06 11.41 -42.99
C ALA A 389 9.54 11.63 -43.25
N ALA A 390 9.01 11.06 -44.34
CA ALA A 390 7.57 11.10 -44.61
C ALA A 390 6.75 10.37 -43.57
N ALA A 391 7.22 9.23 -43.02
CA ALA A 391 6.59 8.51 -41.92
C ALA A 391 6.54 9.37 -40.66
N ALA A 392 7.62 10.07 -40.31
CA ALA A 392 7.65 10.97 -39.14
C ALA A 392 6.67 12.15 -39.30
N ARG A 393 6.59 12.73 -40.50
CA ARG A 393 5.61 13.79 -40.79
C ARG A 393 4.17 13.30 -40.64
N ARG A 394 3.86 12.12 -41.23
CA ARG A 394 2.51 11.52 -41.12
C ARG A 394 2.13 11.21 -39.68
N GLU A 395 3.08 10.72 -38.87
CA GLU A 395 2.84 10.44 -37.45
C GLU A 395 2.46 11.71 -36.66
N LEU A 396 3.09 12.86 -36.97
CA LEU A 396 2.70 14.14 -36.38
C LEU A 396 1.33 14.60 -36.90
N ALA A 397 1.08 14.47 -38.21
CA ALA A 397 -0.21 14.83 -38.79
C ALA A 397 -1.37 13.99 -38.21
N ASP A 398 -1.19 12.68 -38.06
CA ASP A 398 -2.15 11.80 -37.40
C ASP A 398 -2.44 12.24 -35.95
N PHE A 399 -1.41 12.57 -35.19
CA PHE A 399 -1.55 13.07 -33.83
C PHE A 399 -2.34 14.36 -33.76
N LEU A 400 -2.06 15.32 -34.66
CA LEU A 400 -2.76 16.60 -34.73
C LEU A 400 -4.21 16.43 -35.19
N ALA A 401 -4.46 15.56 -36.18
CA ALA A 401 -5.82 15.24 -36.65
C ALA A 401 -6.68 14.64 -35.53
N ASP A 402 -6.10 13.76 -34.69
CA ASP A 402 -6.79 13.19 -33.52
C ASP A 402 -7.15 14.27 -32.47
N GLN A 403 -6.40 15.39 -32.44
CA GLN A 403 -6.74 16.57 -31.61
C GLN A 403 -7.66 17.58 -32.32
N GLY A 404 -8.06 17.29 -33.53
CA GLY A 404 -8.96 18.16 -34.32
C GLY A 404 -8.26 19.23 -35.16
N ILE A 405 -6.92 19.22 -35.22
CA ILE A 405 -6.10 20.14 -36.00
C ILE A 405 -5.78 19.48 -37.35
N ALA A 406 -6.29 20.06 -38.43
CA ALA A 406 -6.07 19.55 -39.78
C ALA A 406 -4.71 20.01 -40.32
N VAL A 407 -3.90 19.03 -40.79
CA VAL A 407 -2.62 19.29 -41.49
C VAL A 407 -2.75 18.83 -42.92
N GLY A 408 -2.70 19.75 -43.87
CA GLY A 408 -2.83 19.45 -45.31
C GLY A 408 -1.66 18.58 -45.80
N GLY A 409 -1.93 17.77 -46.85
CA GLY A 409 -0.91 16.97 -47.50
C GLY A 409 0.26 17.79 -48.11
N SER A 410 -0.03 19.00 -48.55
CA SER A 410 0.89 19.98 -49.14
C SER A 410 1.60 20.88 -48.13
N THR A 411 1.24 20.83 -46.82
CA THR A 411 1.82 21.71 -45.80
C THR A 411 3.35 21.55 -45.76
N THR A 412 4.04 22.66 -45.98
CA THR A 412 5.53 22.72 -45.96
C THR A 412 6.08 22.61 -44.55
N PRO A 413 7.38 22.24 -44.36
CA PRO A 413 8.00 22.24 -43.05
C PRO A 413 7.97 23.59 -42.33
N GLY A 414 7.98 24.72 -43.10
CA GLY A 414 7.83 26.07 -42.54
C GLY A 414 6.43 26.34 -42.01
N GLU A 415 5.42 26.06 -42.77
CA GLU A 415 3.99 26.20 -42.37
C GLU A 415 3.67 25.28 -41.17
N LEU A 416 4.21 24.07 -41.15
CA LEU A 416 4.05 23.14 -40.03
C LEU A 416 4.65 23.72 -38.73
N ARG A 417 5.81 24.40 -38.84
CA ARG A 417 6.41 25.11 -37.69
C ARG A 417 5.53 26.23 -37.17
N GLU A 418 4.95 27.03 -38.06
CA GLU A 418 4.08 28.15 -37.71
C GLU A 418 2.79 27.64 -37.03
N LEU A 419 2.18 26.60 -37.59
CA LEU A 419 1.01 25.94 -37.00
C LEU A 419 1.29 25.43 -35.59
N LEU A 420 2.42 24.73 -35.38
CA LEU A 420 2.81 24.23 -34.05
C LEU A 420 3.04 25.36 -33.05
N ARG A 421 3.59 26.50 -33.49
CA ARG A 421 3.82 27.66 -32.64
C ARG A 421 2.52 28.40 -32.31
N GLY A 422 1.67 28.62 -33.31
CA GLY A 422 0.42 29.37 -33.15
C GLY A 422 -0.65 28.62 -32.39
N GLU A 423 -0.95 27.38 -32.80
CA GLU A 423 -2.06 26.60 -32.22
C GLU A 423 -1.68 25.89 -30.91
N LEU A 424 -0.40 25.51 -30.74
CA LEU A 424 0.02 24.65 -29.64
C LEU A 424 1.14 25.25 -28.77
N GLY A 425 1.64 26.44 -29.14
CA GLY A 425 2.73 27.12 -28.43
C GLY A 425 4.05 26.31 -28.41
N ALA A 426 4.22 25.31 -29.28
CA ALA A 426 5.34 24.39 -29.27
C ALA A 426 6.42 24.77 -30.30
N ASP A 427 7.70 24.69 -29.93
CA ASP A 427 8.81 24.92 -30.86
C ASP A 427 9.01 23.70 -31.79
N GLY A 428 8.46 23.79 -32.98
CA GLY A 428 8.62 22.76 -34.02
C GLY A 428 9.89 22.92 -34.91
N ARG A 429 10.74 23.95 -34.68
CA ARG A 429 11.90 24.24 -35.53
C ARG A 429 12.87 23.06 -35.70
N PRO A 430 13.35 22.39 -34.63
CA PRO A 430 14.30 21.29 -34.76
C PRO A 430 13.77 20.13 -35.61
N PHE A 431 12.45 19.83 -35.45
CA PHE A 431 11.79 18.80 -36.25
C PHE A 431 11.64 19.23 -37.71
N ALA A 432 11.17 20.46 -37.97
CA ALA A 432 10.95 20.99 -39.32
C ALA A 432 12.28 21.06 -40.12
N GLN A 433 13.37 21.50 -39.49
CA GLN A 433 14.68 21.51 -40.08
C GLN A 433 15.20 20.11 -40.46
N ALA A 434 15.13 19.17 -39.52
CA ALA A 434 15.52 17.78 -39.74
C ALA A 434 14.68 17.11 -40.86
N LEU A 435 13.38 17.45 -40.92
CA LEU A 435 12.47 16.97 -41.96
C LEU A 435 12.83 17.53 -43.35
N ALA A 436 13.13 18.83 -43.45
CA ALA A 436 13.55 19.49 -44.69
C ALA A 436 14.87 18.92 -45.20
N GLU A 437 15.86 18.77 -44.34
CA GLU A 437 17.17 18.20 -44.67
C GLU A 437 17.06 16.72 -45.11
N ALA A 438 16.22 15.91 -44.46
CA ALA A 438 15.99 14.53 -44.86
C ALA A 438 15.32 14.40 -46.24
N ARG A 439 14.46 15.35 -46.60
CA ARG A 439 13.69 15.33 -47.86
C ARG A 439 14.41 15.95 -49.02
N PHE A 440 15.12 17.07 -48.80
CA PHE A 440 15.72 17.92 -49.84
C PHE A 440 17.25 18.00 -49.77
N GLY A 441 17.87 17.49 -48.72
CA GLY A 441 19.32 17.50 -48.52
C GLY A 441 20.06 16.47 -49.38
N PRO A 442 21.40 16.59 -49.41
CA PRO A 442 22.26 15.64 -50.15
C PRO A 442 22.10 14.20 -49.65
N PRO A 443 22.24 13.18 -50.49
CA PRO A 443 22.10 11.77 -50.11
C PRO A 443 22.98 11.36 -48.93
N ALA A 444 24.18 11.94 -48.83
CA ALA A 444 25.12 11.64 -47.75
C ALA A 444 24.61 12.02 -46.32
N THR A 445 23.79 13.07 -46.25
CA THR A 445 23.27 13.58 -44.95
C THR A 445 21.83 13.16 -44.66
N SER A 446 21.11 12.72 -45.68
CA SER A 446 19.66 12.44 -45.59
C SER A 446 19.31 11.32 -44.58
N ALA A 447 20.12 10.28 -44.47
CA ALA A 447 19.92 9.19 -43.53
C ALA A 447 20.04 9.66 -42.03
N ALA A 448 21.09 10.44 -41.77
CA ALA A 448 21.31 11.04 -40.44
C ALA A 448 20.19 12.05 -40.09
N ALA A 449 19.74 12.85 -41.08
CA ALA A 449 18.64 13.81 -40.92
C ALA A 449 17.31 13.13 -40.67
N ALA A 450 17.00 12.02 -41.35
CA ALA A 450 15.78 11.23 -41.08
C ALA A 450 15.79 10.63 -39.64
N GLY A 451 16.93 10.18 -39.18
CA GLY A 451 17.12 9.75 -37.78
C GLY A 451 16.91 10.89 -36.78
N ARG A 452 17.42 12.11 -37.09
CA ARG A 452 17.16 13.31 -36.27
C ARG A 452 15.70 13.67 -36.27
N ALA A 453 15.01 13.70 -37.38
CA ALA A 453 13.58 14.00 -37.49
C ALA A 453 12.74 13.07 -36.60
N ARG A 454 13.06 11.77 -36.59
CA ARG A 454 12.35 10.81 -35.70
C ARG A 454 12.64 11.06 -34.21
N ARG A 455 13.84 11.48 -33.82
CA ARG A 455 14.15 11.83 -32.42
C ARG A 455 13.44 13.10 -31.99
N GLU A 456 13.48 14.14 -32.82
CA GLU A 456 12.82 15.41 -32.52
C GLU A 456 11.30 15.28 -32.53
N LEU A 457 10.70 14.45 -33.38
CA LEU A 457 9.29 14.10 -33.31
C LEU A 457 8.91 13.50 -31.92
N ARG A 458 9.72 12.56 -31.40
CA ARG A 458 9.44 11.95 -30.09
C ARG A 458 9.47 12.98 -28.97
N LYS A 459 10.41 13.92 -29.00
CA LYS A 459 10.48 15.03 -28.03
C LYS A 459 9.26 15.92 -28.14
N LEU A 460 8.93 16.32 -29.36
CA LEU A 460 7.77 17.18 -29.67
C LEU A 460 6.46 16.54 -29.18
N LEU A 461 6.20 15.27 -29.53
CA LEU A 461 5.01 14.55 -29.10
C LEU A 461 4.92 14.39 -27.58
N ARG A 462 6.06 14.29 -26.91
CA ARG A 462 6.10 14.25 -25.43
C ARG A 462 5.64 15.59 -24.84
N VAL A 463 6.18 16.70 -25.35
CA VAL A 463 5.80 18.05 -24.92
C VAL A 463 4.30 18.31 -25.18
N LEU A 464 3.82 17.97 -26.39
CA LEU A 464 2.43 18.14 -26.76
C LEU A 464 1.48 17.32 -25.88
N ARG A 465 1.83 16.07 -25.56
CA ARG A 465 1.04 15.22 -24.66
C ARG A 465 0.99 15.77 -23.23
N HIS A 466 2.07 16.36 -22.74
CA HIS A 466 2.07 16.97 -21.41
C HIS A 466 1.13 18.19 -21.32
N ARG A 467 0.99 18.94 -22.40
CA ARG A 467 0.10 20.12 -22.46
C ARG A 467 -1.38 19.76 -22.59
N LEU A 468 -1.69 18.57 -23.05
CA LEU A 468 -3.07 18.11 -23.21
C LEU A 468 -3.66 17.64 -21.88
N GLY A 469 -4.86 18.10 -21.55
CA GLY A 469 -5.65 17.59 -20.42
C GLY A 469 -5.97 16.08 -20.54
N ARG A 470 -6.32 15.44 -19.44
CA ARG A 470 -6.61 13.98 -19.39
C ARG A 470 -7.72 13.57 -20.38
N THR A 471 -8.78 14.36 -20.49
CA THR A 471 -9.90 14.12 -21.41
C THR A 471 -9.49 14.20 -22.87
N ALA A 472 -8.64 15.17 -23.25
CA ALA A 472 -8.12 15.31 -24.61
C ALA A 472 -7.20 14.14 -24.99
N ARG A 473 -6.39 13.64 -24.06
CA ARG A 473 -5.54 12.44 -24.26
C ARG A 473 -6.35 11.19 -24.54
N LEU A 474 -7.41 10.95 -23.73
CA LEU A 474 -8.32 9.80 -23.91
C LEU A 474 -9.09 9.89 -25.24
N ARG A 475 -9.61 11.09 -25.57
CA ARG A 475 -10.29 11.32 -26.84
C ARG A 475 -9.39 11.04 -28.04
N GLY A 476 -8.10 11.42 -27.99
CA GLY A 476 -7.13 11.14 -29.03
C GLY A 476 -6.82 9.65 -29.23
N LEU A 477 -6.92 8.82 -28.18
CA LEU A 477 -6.71 7.38 -28.31
C LEU A 477 -7.81 6.68 -29.12
N VAL A 478 -9.05 7.08 -28.95
CA VAL A 478 -10.22 6.46 -29.61
C VAL A 478 -10.70 7.24 -30.86
N ALA A 479 -10.09 8.40 -31.16
CA ALA A 479 -10.45 9.19 -32.34
C ALA A 479 -10.21 8.43 -33.63
N LEU A 480 -11.16 8.44 -34.55
CA LEU A 480 -11.05 7.74 -35.85
C LEU A 480 -10.49 8.63 -36.96
N LYS A 481 -10.23 9.92 -36.68
CA LYS A 481 -9.81 10.90 -37.69
C LYS A 481 -8.50 10.53 -38.38
N SER A 482 -7.50 10.07 -37.60
CA SER A 482 -6.21 9.61 -38.12
C SER A 482 -6.27 8.27 -38.90
N LEU A 483 -7.38 7.54 -38.83
CA LEU A 483 -7.58 6.32 -39.60
C LEU A 483 -8.20 6.58 -40.98
N ARG A 484 -8.79 7.77 -41.19
CA ARG A 484 -9.40 8.19 -42.44
C ARG A 484 -8.46 8.94 -43.39
N THR A 485 -7.29 9.33 -42.89
CA THR A 485 -6.14 9.92 -43.60
C THR A 485 -5.10 8.86 -43.91
#